data_0e6163b957ff2f494c252f98fbc270c8
#
_entry.id   0e6163b957ff2f494c252f98fbc270c8
#
_cell.length_a   1.000
_cell.length_b   1.000
_cell.length_c   1.000
_cell.angle_alpha   90.00
_cell.angle_beta   90.00
_cell.angle_gamma   90.00
#
_symmetry.space_group_name_H-M   'P 1'
#
loop_
_entity.id
_entity.type
_entity.pdbx_description
1 polymer ?
#
loop_
_entity_poly.entity_id
_entity_poly.type
_entity_poly.pdbx_seq_one_letter_code
_entity_poly.pdbx_strand_id
1 'polypeptide(L)'
;MRSREEIAFRLRQELSNLALFLLPPRGAGARHERSPLLPDAAATAAALRETAYAAEVERIAGEILSHRFPILGLTVDTGPVIDWRRDYLHRVSTGTPYFRRSPYLDFSRAGDHKVIWELNRHQHLTLLAQAFLLSGRREYLDEAFRQVESWLDANPFLRGINWASALEVAFRALSWAWFWHMAGSGMPDALRKRFLTALHRHGRFLERNLSVYFSPNTHLLGEAVALHALGVLFPAFPRAARWAETGGRMVERQMERQVRGDGSHFEQSAYYHIYALDFFLLYRVLAKPPAAFDARLVAMAEYLDALLGVNGTLPLIGDDDGGRLFHPYGERSTFGRATMATCAVLFDRPEWLRGRAPLCEQAAWWLGAEALSIRTAPPAPRASRFFSDSGVAVMAVDDVQLVIKAGPFGEGSAGHSHSDVLSLTARAAGREILIDPGTFTYVADPAERNRFRGSAAHNTVRIDGRDQAIPGGPFRWNHKPSVTVGEWITSPQRDYLDASCAYAGFTHRRRIVFVKPAKLIVLDTVDGPPGDHTLEQFWHLDGTEDAARLSFSAPAEVVEARRSRALCSMEPATALRVTVRGPLPAHMAAVLDLSESPASGPLEIRSDGDAILVGRTPWSASGPPFRFSRK
;
A
#
# COMPACT_ATOMS: atom_id res chain seq x y z
N MET A 1 -27.85 9.29 -4.25
CA MET A 1 -28.23 10.54 -3.55
C MET A 1 -27.59 10.56 -2.18
N ARG A 2 -27.21 11.73 -1.65
CA ARG A 2 -26.67 11.86 -0.29
C ARG A 2 -27.80 11.72 0.74
N SER A 3 -27.52 11.07 1.87
CA SER A 3 -28.48 10.99 2.96
C SER A 3 -28.68 12.36 3.63
N ARG A 4 -29.81 12.54 4.34
CA ARG A 4 -30.07 13.77 5.12
C ARG A 4 -29.00 13.99 6.20
N GLU A 5 -28.49 12.92 6.80
CA GLU A 5 -27.44 12.95 7.81
C GLU A 5 -26.12 13.44 7.21
N GLU A 6 -25.75 12.94 6.02
CA GLU A 6 -24.56 13.41 5.30
C GLU A 6 -24.66 14.90 4.96
N ILE A 7 -25.81 15.36 4.48
CA ILE A 7 -26.03 16.77 4.17
C ILE A 7 -25.86 17.63 5.44
N ALA A 8 -26.50 17.23 6.54
CA ALA A 8 -26.40 17.94 7.81
C ALA A 8 -24.97 17.94 8.35
N PHE A 9 -24.25 16.83 8.23
CA PHE A 9 -22.85 16.73 8.61
C PHE A 9 -21.99 17.72 7.80
N ARG A 10 -22.13 17.72 6.47
CA ARG A 10 -21.36 18.61 5.57
C ARG A 10 -21.64 20.08 5.84
N LEU A 11 -22.88 20.47 6.10
CA LEU A 11 -23.23 21.85 6.46
C LEU A 11 -22.57 22.26 7.79
N ARG A 12 -22.63 21.43 8.83
CA ARG A 12 -21.96 21.70 10.10
C ARG A 12 -20.45 21.78 9.93
N GLN A 13 -19.86 20.93 9.09
CA GLN A 13 -18.44 20.93 8.77
C GLN A 13 -18.04 22.25 8.13
N GLU A 14 -18.78 22.72 7.11
CA GLU A 14 -18.49 23.98 6.43
C GLU A 14 -18.64 25.21 7.35
N LEU A 15 -19.71 25.28 8.14
CA LEU A 15 -19.89 26.33 9.14
C LEU A 15 -18.75 26.34 10.17
N SER A 16 -18.31 25.16 10.61
CA SER A 16 -17.19 25.03 11.54
C SER A 16 -15.87 25.45 10.91
N ASN A 17 -15.63 25.11 9.64
CA ASN A 17 -14.43 25.52 8.91
C ASN A 17 -14.41 27.03 8.65
N LEU A 18 -15.56 27.63 8.34
CA LEU A 18 -15.67 29.07 8.18
C LEU A 18 -15.37 29.78 9.51
N ALA A 19 -15.89 29.28 10.61
CA ALA A 19 -15.58 29.81 11.95
C ALA A 19 -14.09 29.71 12.27
N LEU A 20 -13.43 28.57 11.96
CA LEU A 20 -11.98 28.39 12.13
C LEU A 20 -11.16 29.32 11.21
N PHE A 21 -11.66 29.60 10.02
CA PHE A 21 -11.00 30.49 9.05
C PHE A 21 -11.05 31.96 9.50
N LEU A 22 -12.22 32.41 9.99
CA LEU A 22 -12.41 33.77 10.47
C LEU A 22 -11.78 34.03 11.85
N LEU A 23 -11.82 33.02 12.73
CA LEU A 23 -11.31 33.06 14.09
C LEU A 23 -10.34 31.89 14.33
N PRO A 24 -9.13 31.93 13.75
CA PRO A 24 -8.16 30.87 13.92
C PRO A 24 -7.79 30.68 15.39
N PRO A 25 -7.61 29.44 15.86
CA PRO A 25 -7.21 29.16 17.23
C PRO A 25 -5.91 29.90 17.58
N ARG A 26 -5.94 30.61 18.71
CA ARG A 26 -4.77 31.28 19.28
C ARG A 26 -3.87 30.27 19.97
N GLY A 27 -2.64 30.67 20.29
CA GLY A 27 -1.60 29.78 20.78
C GLY A 27 -2.04 28.95 22.00
N ALA A 28 -1.69 27.68 21.96
CA ALA A 28 -1.82 26.76 23.07
C ALA A 28 -0.50 26.78 23.83
N GLY A 29 -0.43 27.40 24.96
CA GLY A 29 0.68 27.51 25.92
C GLY A 29 2.09 27.07 25.48
N ALA A 30 3.11 27.64 26.05
CA ALA A 30 4.50 27.46 25.60
C ALA A 30 5.21 26.24 26.23
N ARG A 31 4.59 25.55 27.17
CA ARG A 31 5.23 24.43 27.90
C ARG A 31 4.58 23.11 27.53
N HIS A 32 5.27 22.37 26.71
CA HIS A 32 4.95 20.98 26.42
C HIS A 32 6.22 20.14 26.66
N GLU A 33 6.13 19.20 27.57
CA GLU A 33 7.20 18.23 27.82
C GLU A 33 7.14 17.10 26.81
N ARG A 34 8.22 16.35 26.69
CA ARG A 34 8.23 15.09 25.91
C ARG A 34 7.26 14.10 26.55
N SER A 35 6.50 13.42 25.73
CA SER A 35 5.57 12.40 26.24
C SER A 35 6.32 11.14 26.68
N PRO A 36 6.00 10.59 27.85
CA PRO A 36 6.57 9.30 28.30
C PRO A 36 5.99 8.09 27.55
N LEU A 37 5.00 8.32 26.67
CA LEU A 37 4.40 7.24 25.84
C LEU A 37 5.31 6.80 24.70
N LEU A 38 6.28 7.63 24.32
CA LEU A 38 7.26 7.28 23.28
C LEU A 38 8.61 6.96 23.94
N PRO A 39 9.40 6.02 23.36
CA PRO A 39 10.71 5.64 23.88
C PRO A 39 11.68 6.83 23.95
N ASP A 40 12.68 6.72 24.81
CA ASP A 40 13.75 7.70 24.86
C ASP A 40 14.51 7.76 23.52
N ALA A 41 14.38 8.89 22.84
CA ALA A 41 14.95 9.06 21.50
C ALA A 41 16.48 9.05 21.50
N ALA A 42 17.13 9.52 22.58
CA ALA A 42 18.59 9.53 22.69
C ALA A 42 19.13 8.12 22.92
N ALA A 43 18.47 7.32 23.77
CA ALA A 43 18.81 5.91 24.00
C ALA A 43 18.62 5.09 22.72
N THR A 44 17.51 5.30 22.00
CA THR A 44 17.24 4.65 20.71
C THR A 44 18.30 5.00 19.68
N ALA A 45 18.65 6.28 19.55
CA ALA A 45 19.70 6.72 18.61
C ALA A 45 21.05 6.11 18.96
N ALA A 46 21.41 6.06 20.27
CA ALA A 46 22.67 5.45 20.70
C ALA A 46 22.76 3.98 20.29
N ALA A 47 21.67 3.22 20.40
CA ALA A 47 21.61 1.82 20.01
C ALA A 47 21.66 1.61 18.48
N LEU A 48 21.21 2.59 17.70
CA LEU A 48 21.21 2.52 16.21
C LEU A 48 22.49 3.07 15.58
N ARG A 49 23.37 3.75 16.32
CA ARG A 49 24.47 4.57 15.77
C ARG A 49 25.46 3.81 14.90
N GLU A 50 25.72 2.55 15.21
CA GLU A 50 26.69 1.72 14.47
C GLU A 50 26.01 0.78 13.44
N THR A 51 24.77 1.09 13.06
CA THR A 51 24.02 0.27 12.11
C THR A 51 24.08 0.86 10.69
N ALA A 52 23.79 0.03 9.69
CA ALA A 52 23.64 0.48 8.30
C ALA A 52 22.52 1.53 8.16
N TYR A 53 21.49 1.46 9.01
CA TYR A 53 20.43 2.44 9.06
C TYR A 53 20.94 3.84 9.41
N ALA A 54 21.85 3.98 10.39
CA ALA A 54 22.41 5.28 10.73
C ALA A 54 23.15 5.91 9.56
N ALA A 55 23.95 5.14 8.84
CA ALA A 55 24.66 5.59 7.64
C ALA A 55 23.68 6.03 6.53
N GLU A 56 22.59 5.29 6.32
CA GLU A 56 21.57 5.65 5.34
C GLU A 56 20.80 6.92 5.74
N VAL A 57 20.44 7.06 7.01
CA VAL A 57 19.81 8.28 7.53
C VAL A 57 20.70 9.50 7.32
N GLU A 58 22.02 9.39 7.61
CA GLU A 58 22.95 10.49 7.40
C GLU A 58 23.13 10.82 5.91
N ARG A 59 23.19 9.81 5.05
CA ARG A 59 23.27 10.00 3.60
C ARG A 59 22.05 10.80 3.08
N ILE A 60 20.84 10.37 3.44
CA ILE A 60 19.61 11.05 3.02
C ILE A 60 19.54 12.46 3.63
N ALA A 61 19.89 12.62 4.90
CA ALA A 61 19.94 13.92 5.55
C ALA A 61 20.89 14.89 4.85
N GLY A 62 22.04 14.40 4.35
CA GLY A 62 22.97 15.17 3.54
C GLY A 62 22.38 15.64 2.21
N GLU A 63 21.56 14.82 1.56
CA GLU A 63 20.79 15.25 0.37
C GLU A 63 19.77 16.32 0.72
N ILE A 64 19.04 16.17 1.84
CA ILE A 64 18.04 17.15 2.29
C ILE A 64 18.69 18.48 2.66
N LEU A 65 19.90 18.51 3.24
CA LEU A 65 20.66 19.74 3.45
C LEU A 65 20.95 20.51 2.15
N SER A 66 21.05 19.78 1.06
CA SER A 66 21.20 20.33 -0.29
C SER A 66 19.86 20.55 -1.00
N HIS A 67 18.76 20.50 -0.28
CA HIS A 67 17.38 20.63 -0.77
C HIS A 67 17.03 19.61 -1.88
N ARG A 68 17.61 18.42 -1.81
CA ARG A 68 17.30 17.27 -2.64
C ARG A 68 16.52 16.25 -1.82
N PHE A 69 15.24 16.10 -2.14
CA PHE A 69 14.30 15.29 -1.36
C PHE A 69 14.01 13.98 -2.10
N PRO A 70 14.36 12.81 -1.53
CA PRO A 70 13.94 11.52 -2.08
C PRO A 70 12.47 11.26 -1.70
N ILE A 71 11.57 11.41 -2.66
CA ILE A 71 10.14 11.20 -2.51
C ILE A 71 9.60 10.39 -3.69
N LEU A 72 8.67 9.45 -3.44
CA LEU A 72 7.97 8.67 -4.48
C LEU A 72 8.92 7.96 -5.48
N GLY A 73 10.08 7.50 -5.03
CA GLY A 73 11.09 6.92 -5.93
C GLY A 73 11.83 7.93 -6.82
N LEU A 74 11.62 9.22 -6.60
CA LEU A 74 12.27 10.33 -7.31
C LEU A 74 13.18 11.11 -6.37
N THR A 75 14.16 11.83 -6.93
CA THR A 75 14.89 12.88 -6.21
C THR A 75 14.38 14.23 -6.69
N VAL A 76 13.68 14.94 -5.81
CA VAL A 76 13.16 16.28 -6.09
C VAL A 76 14.16 17.33 -5.62
N ASP A 77 14.71 18.10 -6.56
CA ASP A 77 15.54 19.26 -6.28
C ASP A 77 14.66 20.52 -6.24
N THR A 78 14.58 21.16 -5.07
CA THR A 78 13.75 22.36 -4.90
C THR A 78 14.51 23.65 -5.12
N GLY A 79 15.83 23.57 -5.25
CA GLY A 79 16.72 24.73 -5.22
C GLY A 79 16.79 25.34 -3.81
N PRO A 80 17.46 26.52 -3.66
CA PRO A 80 17.77 27.10 -2.36
C PRO A 80 16.53 27.64 -1.59
N VAL A 81 15.40 27.83 -2.29
CA VAL A 81 14.13 28.30 -1.70
C VAL A 81 13.05 27.31 -2.05
N ILE A 82 12.46 26.69 -1.03
CA ILE A 82 11.42 25.69 -1.21
C ILE A 82 10.06 26.39 -1.47
N ASP A 83 9.48 26.17 -2.66
CA ASP A 83 8.07 26.46 -2.90
C ASP A 83 7.21 25.27 -2.44
N TRP A 84 6.68 25.35 -1.23
CA TRP A 84 5.88 24.31 -0.59
C TRP A 84 4.56 23.98 -1.29
N ARG A 85 4.19 24.68 -2.34
CA ARG A 85 2.96 24.49 -3.11
C ARG A 85 3.23 24.12 -4.56
N ARG A 86 4.48 23.75 -4.87
CA ARG A 86 4.90 23.39 -6.22
C ARG A 86 4.94 21.88 -6.42
N ASP A 87 4.34 21.44 -7.49
CA ASP A 87 4.69 20.17 -8.12
C ASP A 87 6.01 20.36 -8.88
N TYR A 88 7.08 19.83 -8.31
CA TYR A 88 8.42 19.97 -8.88
C TYR A 88 8.66 19.08 -10.11
N LEU A 89 7.87 17.99 -10.27
CA LEU A 89 7.96 17.10 -11.41
C LEU A 89 7.41 17.78 -12.68
N HIS A 90 6.23 18.42 -12.56
CA HIS A 90 5.57 19.06 -13.68
C HIS A 90 5.69 20.59 -13.65
N ARG A 91 6.39 21.15 -12.68
CA ARG A 91 6.70 22.59 -12.52
C ARG A 91 5.46 23.49 -12.38
N VAL A 92 4.42 22.98 -11.75
CA VAL A 92 3.17 23.72 -11.49
C VAL A 92 3.14 24.19 -10.04
N SER A 93 2.95 25.48 -9.82
CA SER A 93 2.77 26.06 -8.47
C SER A 93 1.33 26.49 -8.25
N THR A 94 0.81 26.26 -7.02
CA THR A 94 -0.56 26.63 -6.67
C THR A 94 -0.57 27.86 -5.74
N GLY A 95 -1.66 28.64 -5.81
CA GLY A 95 -1.88 29.77 -4.92
C GLY A 95 -2.37 29.36 -3.53
N THR A 96 -2.83 30.36 -2.75
CA THR A 96 -3.35 30.20 -1.39
C THR A 96 -4.85 30.50 -1.26
N PRO A 97 -5.73 29.92 -2.10
CA PRO A 97 -7.17 30.07 -1.91
C PRO A 97 -7.61 29.43 -0.60
N TYR A 98 -8.84 29.72 -0.16
CA TYR A 98 -9.46 28.92 0.89
C TYR A 98 -9.40 27.44 0.52
N PHE A 99 -8.98 26.58 1.42
CA PHE A 99 -8.56 25.18 1.13
C PHE A 99 -9.58 24.36 0.34
N ARG A 100 -10.89 24.58 0.57
CA ARG A 100 -11.97 23.92 -0.20
C ARG A 100 -12.03 24.32 -1.67
N ARG A 101 -11.37 25.41 -2.06
CA ARG A 101 -11.27 25.89 -3.43
C ARG A 101 -9.97 25.49 -4.11
N SER A 102 -9.11 24.73 -3.43
CA SER A 102 -7.88 24.20 -4.01
C SER A 102 -8.21 23.13 -5.04
N PRO A 103 -7.82 23.28 -6.31
CA PRO A 103 -8.22 22.38 -7.40
C PRO A 103 -7.29 21.16 -7.51
N TYR A 104 -7.04 20.45 -6.41
CA TYR A 104 -6.00 19.42 -6.30
C TYR A 104 -6.21 18.19 -7.20
N LEU A 105 -7.42 17.95 -7.70
CA LEU A 105 -7.71 16.89 -8.69
C LEU A 105 -7.63 17.37 -10.14
N ASP A 106 -7.42 18.66 -10.36
CA ASP A 106 -7.27 19.25 -11.66
C ASP A 106 -5.78 19.43 -11.98
N PHE A 107 -5.23 18.46 -12.71
CA PHE A 107 -3.81 18.43 -13.04
C PHE A 107 -3.34 19.70 -13.76
N SER A 108 -4.17 20.28 -14.65
CA SER A 108 -3.82 21.50 -15.40
C SER A 108 -3.60 22.72 -14.50
N ARG A 109 -4.21 22.74 -13.30
CA ARG A 109 -4.18 23.85 -12.35
C ARG A 109 -3.32 23.62 -11.13
N ALA A 110 -3.13 22.37 -10.75
CA ALA A 110 -2.41 22.01 -9.52
C ALA A 110 -1.18 21.12 -9.76
N GLY A 111 -1.01 20.58 -10.98
CA GLY A 111 -0.03 19.53 -11.22
C GLY A 111 -0.42 18.24 -10.52
N ASP A 112 0.55 17.37 -10.26
CA ASP A 112 0.32 16.17 -9.46
C ASP A 112 0.35 16.54 -7.97
N HIS A 113 -0.83 16.57 -7.36
CA HIS A 113 -0.97 16.87 -5.94
C HIS A 113 -0.19 15.89 -5.05
N LYS A 114 0.04 14.65 -5.52
CA LYS A 114 0.75 13.65 -4.75
C LYS A 114 2.21 14.05 -4.53
N VAL A 115 2.88 14.62 -5.54
CA VAL A 115 4.25 15.15 -5.43
C VAL A 115 4.30 16.30 -4.43
N ILE A 116 3.33 17.23 -4.50
CA ILE A 116 3.24 18.34 -3.54
C ILE A 116 3.07 17.81 -2.12
N TRP A 117 2.09 16.94 -1.92
CA TRP A 117 1.73 16.47 -0.59
C TRP A 117 2.81 15.62 0.06
N GLU A 118 3.51 14.78 -0.69
CA GLU A 118 4.56 13.93 -0.13
C GLU A 118 5.67 14.78 0.52
N LEU A 119 6.12 15.85 -0.14
CA LEU A 119 7.06 16.80 0.46
C LEU A 119 6.47 17.45 1.72
N ASN A 120 5.17 17.81 1.70
CA ASN A 120 4.49 18.51 2.79
C ASN A 120 3.99 17.61 3.94
N ARG A 121 4.20 16.29 3.86
CA ARG A 121 4.07 15.37 5.00
C ARG A 121 5.14 15.61 6.06
N HIS A 122 6.23 16.27 5.68
CA HIS A 122 7.35 16.64 6.56
C HIS A 122 8.03 15.47 7.27
N GLN A 123 8.00 14.28 6.70
CA GLN A 123 8.70 13.11 7.25
C GLN A 123 10.22 13.31 7.26
N HIS A 124 10.73 14.12 6.33
CA HIS A 124 12.13 14.54 6.29
C HIS A 124 12.57 15.35 7.52
N LEU A 125 11.68 16.07 8.20
CA LEU A 125 12.03 16.75 9.46
C LEU A 125 12.30 15.73 10.57
N THR A 126 11.53 14.65 10.63
CA THR A 126 11.79 13.53 11.54
C THR A 126 13.14 12.89 11.24
N LEU A 127 13.46 12.67 9.96
CA LEU A 127 14.74 12.11 9.53
C LEU A 127 15.92 13.03 9.87
N LEU A 128 15.79 14.34 9.68
CA LEU A 128 16.83 15.32 10.11
C LEU A 128 17.05 15.29 11.62
N ALA A 129 15.97 15.13 12.42
CA ALA A 129 16.10 14.97 13.87
C ALA A 129 16.80 13.66 14.25
N GLN A 130 16.50 12.56 13.54
CA GLN A 130 17.20 11.27 13.70
C GLN A 130 18.69 11.41 13.35
N ALA A 131 19.02 12.06 12.22
CA ALA A 131 20.40 12.31 11.81
C ALA A 131 21.18 13.11 12.86
N PHE A 132 20.56 14.13 13.44
CA PHE A 132 21.15 14.88 14.57
C PHE A 132 21.41 13.98 15.79
N LEU A 133 20.44 13.17 16.19
CA LEU A 133 20.60 12.29 17.37
C LEU A 133 21.66 11.20 17.13
N LEU A 134 21.79 10.70 15.90
CA LEU A 134 22.77 9.69 15.52
C LEU A 134 24.18 10.25 15.45
N SER A 135 24.37 11.43 14.81
CA SER A 135 25.70 11.99 14.49
C SER A 135 26.17 13.11 15.44
N GLY A 136 25.25 13.78 16.11
CA GLY A 136 25.52 15.01 16.88
C GLY A 136 25.67 16.29 16.03
N ARG A 137 25.58 16.21 14.70
CA ARG A 137 25.78 17.35 13.78
C ARG A 137 24.59 18.31 13.84
N ARG A 138 24.82 19.50 14.42
CA ARG A 138 23.80 20.52 14.68
C ARG A 138 23.12 21.06 13.42
N GLU A 139 23.81 21.06 12.30
CA GLU A 139 23.31 21.57 11.02
C GLU A 139 22.01 20.92 10.55
N TYR A 140 21.78 19.65 10.90
CA TYR A 140 20.53 18.95 10.58
C TYR A 140 19.31 19.57 11.30
N LEU A 141 19.49 19.96 12.57
CA LEU A 141 18.42 20.66 13.31
C LEU A 141 18.23 22.09 12.83
N ASP A 142 19.30 22.80 12.53
CA ASP A 142 19.23 24.18 12.08
C ASP A 142 18.51 24.26 10.73
N GLU A 143 18.74 23.28 9.84
CA GLU A 143 17.98 23.16 8.60
C GLU A 143 16.52 22.80 8.85
N ALA A 144 16.24 21.83 9.70
CA ALA A 144 14.86 21.46 10.03
C ALA A 144 14.08 22.66 10.58
N PHE A 145 14.69 23.48 11.45
CA PHE A 145 14.04 24.67 12.00
C PHE A 145 13.79 25.74 10.93
N ARG A 146 14.73 25.96 10.00
CA ARG A 146 14.55 26.88 8.86
C ARG A 146 13.40 26.42 7.96
N GLN A 147 13.32 25.13 7.66
CA GLN A 147 12.23 24.58 6.86
C GLN A 147 10.87 24.69 7.55
N VAL A 148 10.78 24.42 8.85
CA VAL A 148 9.55 24.66 9.63
C VAL A 148 9.12 26.11 9.55
N GLU A 149 10.03 27.06 9.75
CA GLU A 149 9.74 28.48 9.69
C GLU A 149 9.24 28.90 8.31
N SER A 150 9.96 28.53 7.27
CA SER A 150 9.60 28.77 5.87
C SER A 150 8.21 28.19 5.53
N TRP A 151 7.93 26.95 5.99
CA TRP A 151 6.62 26.37 5.75
C TRP A 151 5.49 27.11 6.44
N LEU A 152 5.69 27.54 7.69
CA LEU A 152 4.71 28.31 8.46
C LEU A 152 4.38 29.65 7.80
N ASP A 153 5.36 30.30 7.18
CA ASP A 153 5.20 31.55 6.46
C ASP A 153 4.45 31.34 5.12
N ALA A 154 4.78 30.26 4.41
CA ALA A 154 4.22 29.95 3.10
C ALA A 154 2.80 29.38 3.13
N ASN A 155 2.37 28.75 4.24
CA ASN A 155 1.12 27.99 4.33
C ASN A 155 0.19 28.49 5.45
N PRO A 156 -0.46 29.65 5.27
CA PRO A 156 -1.41 30.18 6.25
C PRO A 156 -2.53 29.16 6.54
N PHE A 157 -3.02 29.17 7.78
CA PHE A 157 -4.04 28.23 8.23
C PHE A 157 -5.29 28.26 7.34
N LEU A 158 -5.74 27.08 6.89
CA LEU A 158 -6.89 26.85 6.00
C LEU A 158 -6.74 27.49 4.61
N ARG A 159 -5.53 27.76 4.15
CA ARG A 159 -5.25 28.29 2.82
C ARG A 159 -4.32 27.38 2.02
N GLY A 160 -4.64 27.20 0.74
CA GLY A 160 -3.84 26.45 -0.22
C GLY A 160 -4.03 24.93 -0.15
N ILE A 161 -3.30 24.27 -1.03
CA ILE A 161 -3.42 22.82 -1.30
C ILE A 161 -3.02 21.95 -0.11
N ASN A 162 -2.11 22.43 0.75
CA ASN A 162 -1.59 21.71 1.91
C ASN A 162 -2.60 21.57 3.06
N TRP A 163 -3.78 22.16 2.92
CA TRP A 163 -4.94 22.01 3.81
C TRP A 163 -6.12 21.31 3.13
N ALA A 164 -6.00 20.94 1.84
CA ALA A 164 -7.10 20.40 1.06
C ALA A 164 -7.48 18.95 1.42
N SER A 165 -6.54 18.16 1.91
CA SER A 165 -6.74 16.77 2.36
C SER A 165 -6.49 16.65 3.86
N ALA A 166 -7.46 16.05 4.57
CA ALA A 166 -7.32 15.84 6.01
C ALA A 166 -6.26 14.76 6.33
N LEU A 167 -6.09 13.76 5.46
CA LEU A 167 -5.04 12.76 5.62
C LEU A 167 -3.63 13.39 5.54
N GLU A 168 -3.42 14.34 4.63
CA GLU A 168 -2.11 15.01 4.52
C GLU A 168 -1.81 15.90 5.73
N VAL A 169 -2.85 16.52 6.29
CA VAL A 169 -2.74 17.23 7.58
C VAL A 169 -2.43 16.26 8.71
N ALA A 170 -3.00 15.04 8.69
CA ALA A 170 -2.73 14.00 9.66
C ALA A 170 -1.29 13.49 9.59
N PHE A 171 -0.77 13.18 8.39
CA PHE A 171 0.63 12.79 8.19
C PHE A 171 1.59 13.85 8.72
N ARG A 172 1.37 15.12 8.36
CA ARG A 172 2.21 16.23 8.83
C ARG A 172 2.12 16.40 10.34
N ALA A 173 0.95 16.24 10.94
CA ALA A 173 0.78 16.31 12.39
C ALA A 173 1.55 15.19 13.11
N LEU A 174 1.53 13.96 12.60
CA LEU A 174 2.30 12.82 13.12
C LEU A 174 3.81 13.05 12.96
N SER A 175 4.26 13.50 11.79
CA SER A 175 5.67 13.84 11.56
C SER A 175 6.15 14.93 12.51
N TRP A 176 5.32 15.95 12.74
CA TRP A 176 5.63 17.02 13.70
C TRP A 176 5.61 16.56 15.15
N ALA A 177 4.77 15.58 15.50
CA ALA A 177 4.77 14.99 16.84
C ALA A 177 6.08 14.22 17.10
N TRP A 178 6.54 13.41 16.12
CA TRP A 178 7.82 12.73 16.17
C TRP A 178 8.99 13.72 16.20
N PHE A 179 8.98 14.72 15.32
CA PHE A 179 10.01 15.77 15.30
C PHE A 179 10.10 16.51 16.65
N TRP A 180 8.96 16.85 17.23
CA TRP A 180 8.90 17.44 18.58
C TRP A 180 9.50 16.52 19.65
N HIS A 181 9.16 15.26 19.62
CA HIS A 181 9.67 14.27 20.56
C HIS A 181 11.20 14.16 20.51
N MET A 182 11.77 14.17 19.31
CA MET A 182 13.23 14.04 19.09
C MET A 182 14.00 15.35 19.30
N ALA A 183 13.46 16.47 18.86
CA ALA A 183 14.21 17.73 18.71
C ALA A 183 13.56 18.97 19.37
N GLY A 184 12.33 18.87 19.89
CA GLY A 184 11.56 20.02 20.34
C GLY A 184 12.21 20.83 21.46
N SER A 185 13.01 20.21 22.34
CA SER A 185 13.74 20.89 23.39
C SER A 185 14.84 21.84 22.88
N GLY A 186 15.37 21.58 21.68
CA GLY A 186 16.38 22.43 21.03
C GLY A 186 15.82 23.56 20.16
N MET A 187 14.48 23.65 20.02
CA MET A 187 13.85 24.65 19.18
C MET A 187 13.87 26.05 19.84
N PRO A 188 14.24 27.11 19.08
CA PRO A 188 14.18 28.48 19.60
C PRO A 188 12.77 28.89 20.09
N ASP A 189 12.67 29.63 21.15
CA ASP A 189 11.40 29.96 21.82
C ASP A 189 10.34 30.59 20.90
N ALA A 190 10.76 31.50 20.04
CA ALA A 190 9.86 32.15 19.10
C ALA A 190 9.27 31.15 18.09
N LEU A 191 10.11 30.29 17.52
CA LEU A 191 9.71 29.25 16.59
C LEU A 191 8.87 28.18 17.30
N ARG A 192 9.25 27.80 18.52
CA ARG A 192 8.52 26.84 19.34
C ARG A 192 7.06 27.25 19.56
N LYS A 193 6.81 28.52 19.89
CA LYS A 193 5.45 29.07 20.06
C LYS A 193 4.65 28.99 18.76
N ARG A 194 5.26 29.31 17.62
CA ARG A 194 4.63 29.23 16.29
C ARG A 194 4.33 27.79 15.93
N PHE A 195 5.28 26.89 16.12
CA PHE A 195 5.18 25.46 15.83
C PHE A 195 4.03 24.80 16.63
N LEU A 196 4.02 24.98 17.96
CA LEU A 196 2.97 24.41 18.81
C LEU A 196 1.59 25.01 18.50
N THR A 197 1.52 26.30 18.17
CA THR A 197 0.27 26.91 17.71
C THR A 197 -0.22 26.29 16.41
N ALA A 198 0.69 26.04 15.46
CA ALA A 198 0.34 25.40 14.20
C ALA A 198 -0.06 23.94 14.41
N LEU A 199 0.65 23.18 15.25
CA LEU A 199 0.29 21.80 15.57
C LEU A 199 -1.08 21.71 16.25
N HIS A 200 -1.39 22.62 17.18
CA HIS A 200 -2.75 22.73 17.75
C HIS A 200 -3.80 23.02 16.67
N ARG A 201 -3.49 23.87 15.67
CA ARG A 201 -4.38 24.14 14.53
C ARG A 201 -4.59 22.90 13.66
N HIS A 202 -3.58 22.04 13.50
CA HIS A 202 -3.75 20.72 12.82
C HIS A 202 -4.78 19.85 13.57
N GLY A 203 -4.68 19.73 14.89
CA GLY A 203 -5.65 19.00 15.69
C GLY A 203 -7.07 19.58 15.58
N ARG A 204 -7.20 20.92 15.60
CA ARG A 204 -8.50 21.59 15.41
C ARG A 204 -9.09 21.38 14.03
N PHE A 205 -8.24 21.31 13.00
CA PHE A 205 -8.66 20.98 11.64
C PHE A 205 -9.13 19.53 11.56
N LEU A 206 -8.35 18.58 12.04
CA LEU A 206 -8.68 17.15 12.02
C LEU A 206 -9.99 16.86 12.75
N GLU A 207 -10.18 17.44 13.96
CA GLU A 207 -11.43 17.30 14.73
C GLU A 207 -12.68 17.65 13.91
N ARG A 208 -12.56 18.54 12.92
CA ARG A 208 -13.67 19.05 12.11
C ARG A 208 -13.76 18.42 10.73
N ASN A 209 -12.68 17.82 10.26
CA ASN A 209 -12.57 17.39 8.87
C ASN A 209 -12.32 15.89 8.70
N LEU A 210 -12.66 15.06 9.70
CA LEU A 210 -12.61 13.60 9.56
C LEU A 210 -13.43 13.13 8.34
N SER A 211 -12.85 12.26 7.53
CA SER A 211 -13.38 11.80 6.23
C SER A 211 -14.50 10.77 6.34
N VAL A 212 -15.44 10.97 7.28
CA VAL A 212 -16.51 10.01 7.61
C VAL A 212 -17.39 9.64 6.40
N TYR A 213 -17.62 10.60 5.49
CA TYR A 213 -18.45 10.39 4.30
C TYR A 213 -17.67 10.55 2.99
N PHE A 214 -16.49 11.14 3.02
CA PHE A 214 -15.71 11.39 1.81
C PHE A 214 -14.85 10.18 1.43
N SER A 215 -14.05 9.70 2.36
CA SER A 215 -13.15 8.55 2.21
C SER A 215 -13.07 7.81 3.54
N PRO A 216 -14.12 7.06 3.91
CA PRO A 216 -14.18 6.36 5.20
C PRO A 216 -13.37 5.06 5.16
N ASN A 217 -12.13 5.16 4.74
CA ASN A 217 -11.15 4.11 4.52
C ASN A 217 -9.85 4.44 5.28
N THR A 218 -8.69 4.10 4.73
CA THR A 218 -7.37 4.44 5.29
C THR A 218 -7.22 5.94 5.57
N HIS A 219 -7.89 6.82 4.81
CA HIS A 219 -7.93 8.26 5.13
C HIS A 219 -8.50 8.53 6.51
N LEU A 220 -9.72 8.06 6.77
CA LEU A 220 -10.37 8.24 8.06
C LEU A 220 -9.56 7.60 9.20
N LEU A 221 -8.95 6.45 8.96
CA LEU A 221 -8.09 5.77 9.92
C LEU A 221 -6.87 6.63 10.29
N GLY A 222 -6.11 7.10 9.31
CA GLY A 222 -4.93 7.94 9.55
C GLY A 222 -5.27 9.27 10.24
N GLU A 223 -6.38 9.90 9.85
CA GLU A 223 -6.89 11.12 10.49
C GLU A 223 -7.26 10.89 11.97
N ALA A 224 -7.89 9.76 12.27
CA ALA A 224 -8.29 9.39 13.63
C ALA A 224 -7.09 9.05 14.51
N VAL A 225 -6.09 8.32 13.97
CA VAL A 225 -4.82 8.03 14.66
C VAL A 225 -4.07 9.31 14.97
N ALA A 226 -3.97 10.24 14.00
CA ALA A 226 -3.30 11.52 14.25
C ALA A 226 -4.02 12.37 15.30
N LEU A 227 -5.36 12.38 15.27
CA LEU A 227 -6.15 13.10 16.27
C LEU A 227 -5.94 12.51 17.67
N HIS A 228 -5.95 11.17 17.81
CA HIS A 228 -5.63 10.48 19.06
C HIS A 228 -4.22 10.81 19.54
N ALA A 229 -3.22 10.66 18.65
CA ALA A 229 -1.82 10.92 18.96
C ALA A 229 -1.61 12.36 19.48
N LEU A 230 -2.19 13.37 18.82
CA LEU A 230 -2.12 14.74 19.30
C LEU A 230 -2.76 14.90 20.68
N GLY A 231 -3.83 14.18 20.98
CA GLY A 231 -4.50 14.22 22.28
C GLY A 231 -3.65 13.64 23.40
N VAL A 232 -2.98 12.52 23.18
CA VAL A 232 -2.19 11.84 24.22
C VAL A 232 -0.76 12.36 24.33
N LEU A 233 -0.15 12.80 23.22
CA LEU A 233 1.23 13.31 23.21
C LEU A 233 1.33 14.78 23.63
N PHE A 234 0.24 15.55 23.49
CA PHE A 234 0.18 16.97 23.85
C PHE A 234 -0.98 17.25 24.82
N PRO A 235 -0.97 16.69 26.04
CA PRO A 235 -2.09 16.78 26.97
C PRO A 235 -2.42 18.22 27.42
N ALA A 236 -1.47 19.15 27.29
CA ALA A 236 -1.69 20.56 27.58
C ALA A 236 -2.41 21.33 26.46
N PHE A 237 -2.67 20.72 25.30
CA PHE A 237 -3.48 21.39 24.28
C PHE A 237 -4.95 21.50 24.72
N PRO A 238 -5.57 22.66 24.48
CA PRO A 238 -7.02 22.77 24.63
C PRO A 238 -7.71 21.67 23.80
N ARG A 239 -8.58 20.89 24.43
CA ARG A 239 -9.32 19.76 23.86
C ARG A 239 -8.52 18.46 23.68
N ALA A 240 -7.29 18.35 24.18
CA ALA A 240 -6.46 17.16 24.07
C ALA A 240 -7.19 15.87 24.50
N ALA A 241 -7.82 15.88 25.68
CA ALA A 241 -8.60 14.74 26.18
C ALA A 241 -9.73 14.33 25.21
N ARG A 242 -10.44 15.31 24.64
CA ARG A 242 -11.49 15.05 23.64
C ARG A 242 -10.93 14.46 22.34
N TRP A 243 -9.75 14.92 21.91
CA TRP A 243 -9.09 14.39 20.71
C TRP A 243 -8.65 12.96 20.93
N ALA A 244 -8.04 12.67 22.08
CA ALA A 244 -7.66 11.31 22.46
C ALA A 244 -8.86 10.36 22.44
N GLU A 245 -9.97 10.75 23.08
CA GLU A 245 -11.19 9.95 23.14
C GLU A 245 -11.87 9.79 21.77
N THR A 246 -12.04 10.88 21.02
CA THR A 246 -12.73 10.84 19.71
C THR A 246 -11.92 10.06 18.69
N GLY A 247 -10.60 10.31 18.63
CA GLY A 247 -9.67 9.59 17.76
C GLY A 247 -9.64 8.10 18.10
N GLY A 248 -9.45 7.76 19.38
CA GLY A 248 -9.37 6.37 19.84
C GLY A 248 -10.62 5.57 19.50
N ARG A 249 -11.80 6.06 19.87
CA ARG A 249 -13.07 5.40 19.50
C ARG A 249 -13.25 5.23 17.99
N MET A 250 -12.77 6.20 17.21
CA MET A 250 -12.85 6.08 15.75
C MET A 250 -11.89 5.00 15.25
N VAL A 251 -10.65 4.93 15.73
CA VAL A 251 -9.68 3.89 15.35
C VAL A 251 -10.21 2.50 15.66
N GLU A 252 -10.74 2.28 16.87
CA GLU A 252 -11.31 0.97 17.26
C GLU A 252 -12.48 0.59 16.34
N ARG A 253 -13.37 1.54 16.02
CA ARG A 253 -14.45 1.31 15.05
C ARG A 253 -13.92 1.00 13.64
N GLN A 254 -12.82 1.65 13.21
CA GLN A 254 -12.23 1.35 11.91
C GLN A 254 -11.54 -0.02 11.90
N MET A 255 -10.98 -0.49 12.99
CA MET A 255 -10.47 -1.86 13.11
C MET A 255 -11.59 -2.87 12.81
N GLU A 256 -12.74 -2.72 13.45
CA GLU A 256 -13.88 -3.61 13.22
C GLU A 256 -14.43 -3.56 11.79
N ARG A 257 -14.39 -2.37 11.17
CA ARG A 257 -14.96 -2.13 9.85
C ARG A 257 -14.03 -2.47 8.71
N GLN A 258 -12.75 -2.12 8.83
CA GLN A 258 -11.78 -2.17 7.71
C GLN A 258 -10.96 -3.45 7.68
N VAL A 259 -10.85 -4.16 8.80
CA VAL A 259 -10.11 -5.41 8.90
C VAL A 259 -11.08 -6.58 8.93
N ARG A 260 -10.98 -7.45 7.93
CA ARG A 260 -11.83 -8.63 7.79
C ARG A 260 -11.42 -9.74 8.76
N GLY A 261 -12.22 -10.79 8.85
CA GLY A 261 -11.98 -11.93 9.74
C GLY A 261 -10.66 -12.65 9.45
N ASP A 262 -10.27 -12.70 8.19
CA ASP A 262 -9.03 -13.31 7.71
C ASP A 262 -7.79 -12.39 7.84
N GLY A 263 -7.93 -11.22 8.45
CA GLY A 263 -6.87 -10.24 8.66
C GLY A 263 -6.65 -9.28 7.49
N SER A 264 -7.26 -9.50 6.34
CA SER A 264 -7.09 -8.63 5.18
C SER A 264 -7.72 -7.26 5.36
N HIS A 265 -7.12 -6.24 4.76
CA HIS A 265 -7.70 -4.90 4.72
C HIS A 265 -8.71 -4.77 3.57
N PHE A 266 -9.83 -4.12 3.82
CA PHE A 266 -10.99 -4.07 2.91
C PHE A 266 -10.74 -3.28 1.60
N GLU A 267 -9.66 -2.51 1.48
CA GLU A 267 -9.31 -1.80 0.24
C GLU A 267 -8.67 -2.70 -0.83
N GLN A 268 -8.32 -3.94 -0.48
CA GLN A 268 -7.82 -4.95 -1.43
C GLN A 268 -6.56 -4.53 -2.19
N SER A 269 -5.63 -3.85 -1.50
CA SER A 269 -4.30 -3.54 -2.00
C SER A 269 -3.24 -3.99 -1.01
N ALA A 270 -2.15 -4.58 -1.49
CA ALA A 270 -1.06 -5.10 -0.65
C ALA A 270 -0.33 -3.97 0.11
N TYR A 271 -0.11 -2.82 -0.54
CA TYR A 271 0.59 -1.69 0.09
C TYR A 271 -0.33 -0.85 0.99
N TYR A 272 -1.62 -0.71 0.67
CA TYR A 272 -2.59 -0.09 1.58
C TYR A 272 -2.85 -0.95 2.83
N HIS A 273 -2.61 -2.27 2.74
CA HIS A 273 -2.60 -3.12 3.94
C HIS A 273 -1.46 -2.74 4.90
N ILE A 274 -0.24 -2.47 4.39
CA ILE A 274 0.87 -1.96 5.21
C ILE A 274 0.51 -0.62 5.85
N TYR A 275 -0.08 0.31 5.10
CA TYR A 275 -0.52 1.59 5.63
C TYR A 275 -1.48 1.43 6.80
N ALA A 276 -2.54 0.63 6.60
CA ALA A 276 -3.53 0.39 7.63
C ALA A 276 -2.90 -0.26 8.86
N LEU A 277 -2.04 -1.28 8.65
CA LEU A 277 -1.37 -1.97 9.74
C LEU A 277 -0.45 -1.02 10.52
N ASP A 278 0.36 -0.19 9.85
CA ASP A 278 1.22 0.80 10.53
C ASP A 278 0.39 1.82 11.34
N PHE A 279 -0.75 2.30 10.83
CA PHE A 279 -1.64 3.18 11.58
C PHE A 279 -2.21 2.50 12.83
N PHE A 280 -2.66 1.25 12.72
CA PHE A 280 -3.18 0.50 13.84
C PHE A 280 -2.09 0.16 14.86
N LEU A 281 -0.88 -0.18 14.41
CA LEU A 281 0.29 -0.42 15.26
C LEU A 281 0.66 0.85 16.04
N LEU A 282 0.71 2.02 15.37
CA LEU A 282 1.00 3.27 16.06
C LEU A 282 -0.06 3.60 17.12
N TYR A 283 -1.34 3.37 16.80
CA TYR A 283 -2.40 3.51 17.80
C TYR A 283 -2.18 2.56 18.99
N ARG A 284 -1.84 1.28 18.73
CA ARG A 284 -1.56 0.29 19.77
C ARG A 284 -0.38 0.69 20.68
N VAL A 285 0.64 1.33 20.11
CA VAL A 285 1.78 1.86 20.88
C VAL A 285 1.34 3.01 21.81
N LEU A 286 0.46 3.88 21.35
CA LEU A 286 0.03 5.07 22.08
C LEU A 286 -1.17 4.83 23.03
N ALA A 287 -1.88 3.72 22.84
CA ALA A 287 -3.09 3.37 23.59
C ALA A 287 -3.00 1.96 24.18
N LYS A 288 -3.94 1.63 25.05
CA LYS A 288 -4.15 0.28 25.57
C LYS A 288 -5.52 -0.23 25.11
N PRO A 289 -5.67 -0.61 23.82
CA PRO A 289 -6.94 -1.09 23.30
C PRO A 289 -7.32 -2.44 23.91
N PRO A 290 -8.58 -2.88 23.74
CA PRO A 290 -9.04 -4.21 24.17
C PRO A 290 -8.24 -5.34 23.51
N ALA A 291 -8.14 -6.51 24.16
CA ALA A 291 -7.41 -7.68 23.62
C ALA A 291 -7.91 -8.14 22.23
N ALA A 292 -9.18 -7.93 21.90
CA ALA A 292 -9.72 -8.21 20.56
C ALA A 292 -9.04 -7.37 19.46
N PHE A 293 -8.54 -6.19 19.80
CA PHE A 293 -7.77 -5.35 18.86
C PHE A 293 -6.41 -6.00 18.53
N ASP A 294 -5.70 -6.49 19.53
CA ASP A 294 -4.43 -7.21 19.34
C ASP A 294 -4.63 -8.48 18.50
N ALA A 295 -5.70 -9.23 18.72
CA ALA A 295 -6.04 -10.40 17.91
C ALA A 295 -6.22 -10.05 16.41
N ARG A 296 -6.85 -8.90 16.12
CA ARG A 296 -6.98 -8.40 14.74
C ARG A 296 -5.64 -7.96 14.14
N LEU A 297 -4.77 -7.32 14.94
CA LEU A 297 -3.40 -6.98 14.51
C LEU A 297 -2.59 -8.22 14.16
N VAL A 298 -2.69 -9.27 14.97
CA VAL A 298 -2.04 -10.57 14.69
C VAL A 298 -2.55 -11.15 13.38
N ALA A 299 -3.87 -11.14 13.14
CA ALA A 299 -4.45 -11.61 11.88
C ALA A 299 -3.95 -10.78 10.68
N MET A 300 -3.85 -9.44 10.82
CA MET A 300 -3.27 -8.58 9.77
C MET A 300 -1.79 -8.91 9.51
N ALA A 301 -1.00 -9.16 10.56
CA ALA A 301 0.40 -9.56 10.42
C ALA A 301 0.53 -10.93 9.73
N GLU A 302 -0.33 -11.89 10.05
CA GLU A 302 -0.35 -13.21 9.39
C GLU A 302 -0.74 -13.12 7.90
N TYR A 303 -1.66 -12.20 7.55
CA TYR A 303 -1.99 -11.93 6.16
C TYR A 303 -0.78 -11.31 5.43
N LEU A 304 -0.12 -10.31 6.03
CA LEU A 304 1.08 -9.69 5.47
C LEU A 304 2.21 -10.72 5.31
N ASP A 305 2.45 -11.57 6.31
CA ASP A 305 3.47 -12.62 6.27
C ASP A 305 3.22 -13.60 5.11
N ALA A 306 1.96 -13.96 4.85
CA ALA A 306 1.61 -14.84 3.75
C ALA A 306 1.87 -14.19 2.37
N LEU A 307 1.68 -12.87 2.23
CA LEU A 307 1.96 -12.15 0.99
C LEU A 307 3.46 -11.90 0.76
N LEU A 308 4.24 -11.74 1.82
CA LEU A 308 5.68 -11.51 1.71
C LEU A 308 6.37 -12.73 1.07
N GLY A 309 7.09 -12.49 0.00
CA GLY A 309 7.91 -13.51 -0.67
C GLY A 309 9.12 -13.95 0.17
N VAL A 310 9.86 -14.94 -0.31
CA VAL A 310 11.11 -15.41 0.33
C VAL A 310 12.12 -14.28 0.45
N ASN A 311 12.20 -13.38 -0.53
CA ASN A 311 13.02 -12.18 -0.48
C ASN A 311 12.44 -11.04 0.38
N GLY A 312 11.22 -11.21 0.95
CA GLY A 312 10.54 -10.22 1.78
C GLY A 312 9.87 -9.11 1.01
N THR A 313 9.70 -9.25 -0.30
CA THR A 313 8.99 -8.28 -1.14
C THR A 313 7.50 -8.62 -1.22
N LEU A 314 6.65 -7.61 -1.45
CA LEU A 314 5.22 -7.78 -1.69
C LEU A 314 4.90 -7.80 -3.18
N PRO A 315 3.85 -8.52 -3.62
CA PRO A 315 3.29 -8.30 -4.93
C PRO A 315 2.64 -6.92 -5.02
N LEU A 316 2.70 -6.29 -6.20
CA LEU A 316 2.15 -4.95 -6.43
C LEU A 316 0.62 -4.98 -6.67
N ILE A 317 -0.12 -5.84 -5.98
CA ILE A 317 -1.56 -6.02 -6.11
C ILE A 317 -2.31 -4.76 -5.65
N GLY A 318 -3.12 -4.20 -6.54
CA GLY A 318 -3.83 -2.95 -6.31
C GLY A 318 -2.90 -1.73 -6.29
N ASP A 319 -3.42 -0.59 -5.87
CA ASP A 319 -2.63 0.64 -5.85
C ASP A 319 -1.49 0.58 -4.82
N ASP A 320 -0.39 1.20 -5.21
CA ASP A 320 0.70 1.62 -4.37
C ASP A 320 0.96 3.11 -4.60
N ASP A 321 0.66 3.96 -3.62
CA ASP A 321 0.77 5.41 -3.74
C ASP A 321 2.15 5.97 -3.37
N GLY A 322 3.11 5.12 -3.12
CA GLY A 322 4.47 5.53 -2.81
C GLY A 322 4.72 5.91 -1.36
N GLY A 323 3.71 6.15 -0.55
CA GLY A 323 3.88 6.63 0.81
C GLY A 323 4.08 5.53 1.85
N ARG A 324 4.48 5.95 3.06
CA ARG A 324 4.59 5.13 4.26
C ARG A 324 4.38 6.02 5.48
N LEU A 325 3.90 5.44 6.59
CA LEU A 325 3.63 6.24 7.80
C LEU A 325 4.92 6.77 8.46
N PHE A 326 5.94 5.93 8.56
CA PHE A 326 7.21 6.26 9.21
C PHE A 326 8.36 5.85 8.32
N HIS A 327 9.40 6.67 8.22
CA HIS A 327 10.60 6.44 7.41
C HIS A 327 10.28 5.96 5.97
N PRO A 328 9.73 6.84 5.09
CA PRO A 328 9.33 6.48 3.73
C PRO A 328 10.52 6.47 2.75
N TYR A 329 11.72 6.21 3.25
CA TYR A 329 12.98 6.25 2.52
C TYR A 329 13.56 4.86 2.35
N GLY A 330 14.53 4.74 1.43
CA GLY A 330 15.13 3.47 1.08
C GLY A 330 14.29 2.67 0.08
N GLU A 331 14.56 1.38 0.00
CA GLU A 331 13.88 0.52 -0.97
C GLU A 331 12.47 0.16 -0.52
N ARG A 332 11.48 0.51 -1.33
CA ARG A 332 10.06 0.20 -1.09
C ARG A 332 9.79 -1.28 -0.87
N SER A 333 10.51 -2.13 -1.59
CA SER A 333 10.41 -3.58 -1.44
C SER A 333 10.64 -4.07 0.00
N THR A 334 11.31 -3.27 0.85
CA THR A 334 11.61 -3.63 2.24
C THR A 334 10.53 -3.15 3.23
N PHE A 335 9.58 -2.30 2.82
CA PHE A 335 8.61 -1.69 3.75
C PHE A 335 7.77 -2.72 4.51
N GLY A 336 7.28 -3.74 3.82
CA GLY A 336 6.55 -4.83 4.48
C GLY A 336 7.38 -5.57 5.53
N ARG A 337 8.69 -5.72 5.32
CA ARG A 337 9.59 -6.35 6.29
C ARG A 337 9.77 -5.50 7.56
N ALA A 338 9.87 -4.19 7.42
CA ALA A 338 10.03 -3.31 8.57
C ALA A 338 8.74 -3.24 9.42
N THR A 339 7.56 -3.22 8.78
CA THR A 339 6.28 -3.35 9.46
C THR A 339 6.16 -4.72 10.14
N MET A 340 6.55 -5.80 9.45
CA MET A 340 6.55 -7.16 10.02
C MET A 340 7.51 -7.27 11.21
N ALA A 341 8.70 -6.65 11.16
CA ALA A 341 9.62 -6.63 12.29
C ALA A 341 9.01 -5.92 13.51
N THR A 342 8.26 -4.84 13.29
CA THR A 342 7.52 -4.16 14.37
C THR A 342 6.46 -5.09 14.98
N CYS A 343 5.73 -5.84 14.15
CA CYS A 343 4.78 -6.86 14.64
C CYS A 343 5.50 -7.97 15.43
N ALA A 344 6.61 -8.47 14.89
CA ALA A 344 7.40 -9.54 15.54
C ALA A 344 7.87 -9.14 16.93
N VAL A 345 8.36 -7.91 17.09
CA VAL A 345 8.76 -7.37 18.39
C VAL A 345 7.56 -7.20 19.31
N LEU A 346 6.49 -6.56 18.83
CA LEU A 346 5.32 -6.22 19.64
C LEU A 346 4.60 -7.47 20.20
N PHE A 347 4.57 -8.56 19.42
CA PHE A 347 3.83 -9.79 19.75
C PHE A 347 4.73 -10.97 20.14
N ASP A 348 6.04 -10.73 20.27
CA ASP A 348 7.04 -11.78 20.58
C ASP A 348 6.94 -12.99 19.62
N ARG A 349 6.96 -12.69 18.31
CA ARG A 349 6.81 -13.66 17.22
C ARG A 349 8.04 -13.65 16.28
N PRO A 350 9.22 -14.10 16.76
CA PRO A 350 10.46 -14.03 15.98
C PRO A 350 10.43 -14.85 14.68
N GLU A 351 9.56 -15.85 14.55
CA GLU A 351 9.35 -16.63 13.34
C GLU A 351 8.85 -15.78 12.15
N TRP A 352 8.21 -14.64 12.39
CA TRP A 352 7.80 -13.71 11.33
C TRP A 352 8.98 -13.00 10.66
N LEU A 353 10.15 -12.98 11.29
CA LEU A 353 11.39 -12.48 10.68
C LEU A 353 11.98 -13.45 9.65
N ARG A 354 11.52 -14.68 9.61
CA ARG A 354 11.88 -15.73 8.65
C ARG A 354 13.39 -15.93 8.49
N GLY A 355 14.13 -15.96 9.61
CA GLY A 355 15.58 -16.18 9.65
C GLY A 355 16.42 -15.05 9.03
N ARG A 356 15.84 -13.91 8.71
CA ARG A 356 16.54 -12.77 8.13
C ARG A 356 16.98 -11.77 9.19
N ALA A 357 18.01 -10.99 8.85
CA ALA A 357 18.35 -9.79 9.62
C ALA A 357 17.11 -8.89 9.69
N PRO A 358 16.61 -8.56 10.89
CA PRO A 358 15.42 -7.75 11.04
C PRO A 358 15.68 -6.31 10.63
N LEU A 359 14.69 -5.67 10.00
CA LEU A 359 14.65 -4.22 9.78
C LEU A 359 13.90 -3.59 10.96
N CYS A 360 14.54 -3.58 12.12
CA CYS A 360 13.91 -3.19 13.39
C CYS A 360 13.95 -1.68 13.68
N GLU A 361 14.38 -0.84 12.74
CA GLU A 361 14.54 0.59 12.95
C GLU A 361 13.21 1.26 13.35
N GLN A 362 12.12 0.94 12.65
CA GLN A 362 10.79 1.40 13.02
C GLN A 362 10.39 0.89 14.41
N ALA A 363 10.61 -0.39 14.67
CA ALA A 363 10.33 -1.00 15.98
C ALA A 363 11.15 -0.32 17.09
N ALA A 364 12.44 -0.03 16.87
CA ALA A 364 13.30 0.66 17.82
C ALA A 364 12.79 2.07 18.15
N TRP A 365 12.39 2.86 17.13
CA TRP A 365 11.83 4.19 17.37
C TRP A 365 10.46 4.17 18.05
N TRP A 366 9.66 3.12 17.83
CA TRP A 366 8.29 3.04 18.35
C TRP A 366 8.18 2.31 19.69
N LEU A 367 9.03 1.31 19.93
CA LEU A 367 8.95 0.40 21.06
C LEU A 367 10.16 0.52 22.02
N GLY A 368 11.28 1.10 21.56
CA GLY A 368 12.50 1.27 22.33
C GLY A 368 13.68 0.48 21.77
N ALA A 369 14.88 0.78 22.29
CA ALA A 369 16.14 0.20 21.83
C ALA A 369 16.18 -1.35 21.99
N GLU A 370 15.46 -1.88 22.94
CA GLU A 370 15.34 -3.33 23.19
C GLU A 370 14.73 -4.09 22.00
N ALA A 371 13.98 -3.42 21.12
CA ALA A 371 13.49 -4.01 19.88
C ALA A 371 14.61 -4.58 19.00
N LEU A 372 15.83 -4.03 19.10
CA LEU A 372 17.00 -4.52 18.37
C LEU A 372 17.53 -5.85 18.87
N SER A 373 17.11 -6.27 20.07
CA SER A 373 17.54 -7.53 20.69
C SER A 373 16.71 -8.74 20.27
N ILE A 374 15.69 -8.56 19.43
CA ILE A 374 14.87 -9.67 18.97
C ILE A 374 15.72 -10.73 18.26
N ARG A 375 15.62 -11.97 18.70
CA ARG A 375 16.35 -13.08 18.08
C ARG A 375 15.61 -13.55 16.84
N THR A 376 16.35 -13.84 15.79
CA THR A 376 15.76 -14.50 14.61
C THR A 376 15.50 -15.97 14.94
N ALA A 377 14.30 -16.46 14.62
CA ALA A 377 13.99 -17.89 14.63
C ALA A 377 14.23 -18.49 13.24
N PRO A 378 14.49 -19.82 13.16
CA PRO A 378 14.47 -20.51 11.88
C PRO A 378 13.16 -20.23 11.13
N PRO A 379 13.19 -20.04 9.80
CA PRO A 379 11.96 -19.78 9.07
C PRO A 379 11.02 -20.98 9.16
N ALA A 380 9.77 -20.74 9.55
CA ALA A 380 8.74 -21.75 9.44
C ALA A 380 8.51 -22.10 7.96
N PRO A 381 8.25 -23.36 7.61
CA PRO A 381 7.88 -23.74 6.27
C PRO A 381 6.71 -22.89 5.76
N ARG A 382 6.77 -22.46 4.51
CA ARG A 382 5.64 -21.75 3.89
C ARG A 382 4.51 -22.73 3.65
N ALA A 383 3.32 -22.35 4.08
CA ALA A 383 2.10 -23.13 3.85
C ALA A 383 1.19 -22.38 2.88
N SER A 384 0.55 -23.15 2.00
CA SER A 384 -0.52 -22.62 1.16
C SER A 384 -1.73 -22.23 2.03
N ARG A 385 -2.29 -21.04 1.78
CA ARG A 385 -3.40 -20.46 2.57
C ARG A 385 -4.42 -19.82 1.65
N PHE A 386 -5.68 -19.91 2.02
CA PHE A 386 -6.76 -19.19 1.38
C PHE A 386 -7.40 -18.24 2.39
N PHE A 387 -7.40 -16.96 2.04
CA PHE A 387 -8.01 -15.89 2.81
C PHE A 387 -9.42 -15.65 2.27
N SER A 388 -10.40 -16.27 2.90
CA SER A 388 -11.76 -16.38 2.36
C SER A 388 -12.49 -15.05 2.24
N ASP A 389 -12.24 -14.10 3.14
CA ASP A 389 -12.94 -12.81 3.16
C ASP A 389 -12.39 -11.87 2.07
N SER A 390 -11.10 -11.96 1.78
CA SER A 390 -10.46 -11.21 0.69
C SER A 390 -10.51 -11.93 -0.65
N GLY A 391 -10.65 -13.27 -0.63
CA GLY A 391 -10.52 -14.11 -1.80
C GLY A 391 -9.09 -14.20 -2.33
N VAL A 392 -8.09 -13.93 -1.50
CA VAL A 392 -6.68 -14.09 -1.86
C VAL A 392 -6.23 -15.48 -1.53
N ALA A 393 -5.70 -16.19 -2.53
CA ALA A 393 -5.06 -17.49 -2.35
C ALA A 393 -3.53 -17.34 -2.45
N VAL A 394 -2.82 -17.94 -1.51
CA VAL A 394 -1.37 -18.09 -1.55
C VAL A 394 -1.07 -19.57 -1.65
N MET A 395 -0.47 -19.99 -2.76
CA MET A 395 0.06 -21.35 -2.94
C MET A 395 1.57 -21.29 -2.75
N ALA A 396 2.10 -22.09 -1.84
CA ALA A 396 3.51 -21.97 -1.49
C ALA A 396 4.12 -23.32 -1.08
N VAL A 397 5.39 -23.47 -1.43
CA VAL A 397 6.27 -24.53 -0.97
C VAL A 397 7.72 -24.04 -1.12
N ASP A 398 8.54 -24.23 -0.09
CA ASP A 398 9.94 -23.79 -0.06
C ASP A 398 10.10 -22.31 -0.46
N ASP A 399 10.76 -22.01 -1.56
CA ASP A 399 10.97 -20.68 -2.10
C ASP A 399 10.00 -20.29 -3.22
N VAL A 400 9.12 -21.22 -3.62
CA VAL A 400 8.08 -20.95 -4.62
C VAL A 400 6.84 -20.38 -3.95
N GLN A 401 6.33 -19.27 -4.49
CA GLN A 401 5.11 -18.63 -4.04
C GLN A 401 4.29 -18.11 -5.22
N LEU A 402 3.01 -18.41 -5.19
CA LEU A 402 1.98 -17.87 -6.07
C LEU A 402 0.99 -17.07 -5.22
N VAL A 403 0.63 -15.88 -5.66
CA VAL A 403 -0.44 -15.09 -5.03
C VAL A 403 -1.52 -14.84 -6.08
N ILE A 404 -2.72 -15.31 -5.82
CA ILE A 404 -3.87 -15.26 -6.73
C ILE A 404 -4.94 -14.39 -6.13
N LYS A 405 -5.46 -13.44 -6.92
CA LYS A 405 -6.55 -12.54 -6.53
C LYS A 405 -7.89 -13.08 -7.03
N ALA A 406 -8.52 -13.98 -6.28
CA ALA A 406 -9.83 -14.56 -6.58
C ALA A 406 -10.95 -13.92 -5.73
N GLY A 407 -10.79 -12.67 -5.32
CA GLY A 407 -11.74 -11.97 -4.46
C GLY A 407 -12.38 -10.74 -5.09
N PRO A 408 -13.33 -10.13 -4.38
CA PRO A 408 -14.03 -8.95 -4.85
C PRO A 408 -13.10 -7.72 -4.91
N PHE A 409 -13.55 -6.69 -5.57
CA PHE A 409 -12.97 -5.35 -5.45
C PHE A 409 -13.10 -4.84 -4.01
N GLY A 410 -12.26 -3.86 -3.66
CA GLY A 410 -12.38 -3.15 -2.39
C GLY A 410 -13.76 -2.52 -2.19
N GLU A 411 -14.08 -2.18 -0.96
CA GLU A 411 -15.38 -1.62 -0.61
C GLU A 411 -15.59 -0.19 -1.13
N GLY A 412 -16.83 0.24 -1.14
CA GLY A 412 -17.24 1.59 -1.55
C GLY A 412 -16.87 1.90 -3.00
N SER A 413 -16.06 2.94 -3.22
CA SER A 413 -15.58 3.33 -4.54
C SER A 413 -14.58 2.34 -5.14
N ALA A 414 -13.98 1.47 -4.32
CA ALA A 414 -12.90 0.54 -4.65
C ALA A 414 -11.70 1.23 -5.33
N GLY A 415 -11.40 2.46 -4.92
CA GLY A 415 -10.46 3.35 -5.59
C GLY A 415 -9.06 2.77 -5.79
N HIS A 416 -8.66 1.86 -4.93
CA HIS A 416 -7.35 1.21 -4.93
C HIS A 416 -7.33 -0.20 -5.53
N SER A 417 -8.47 -0.72 -5.99
CA SER A 417 -8.53 -1.98 -6.72
C SER A 417 -8.23 -1.78 -8.19
N HIS A 418 -7.69 -2.83 -8.83
CA HIS A 418 -7.51 -2.92 -10.26
C HIS A 418 -8.50 -3.89 -10.89
N SER A 419 -8.59 -3.89 -12.21
CA SER A 419 -9.41 -4.81 -13.01
C SER A 419 -8.64 -6.13 -13.24
N ASP A 420 -8.22 -6.77 -12.15
CA ASP A 420 -7.23 -7.82 -12.03
C ASP A 420 -7.79 -9.09 -11.34
N VAL A 421 -9.11 -9.27 -11.37
CA VAL A 421 -9.73 -10.47 -10.79
C VAL A 421 -9.25 -11.72 -11.54
N LEU A 422 -8.96 -12.77 -10.77
CA LEU A 422 -8.33 -14.01 -11.20
C LEU A 422 -6.89 -13.84 -11.71
N SER A 423 -6.26 -12.67 -11.52
CA SER A 423 -4.83 -12.53 -11.81
C SER A 423 -3.98 -13.25 -10.78
N LEU A 424 -2.74 -13.52 -11.17
CA LEU A 424 -1.76 -14.16 -10.29
C LEU A 424 -0.37 -13.56 -10.49
N THR A 425 0.43 -13.58 -9.42
CA THR A 425 1.88 -13.36 -9.47
C THR A 425 2.61 -14.61 -9.05
N ALA A 426 3.85 -14.80 -9.53
CA ALA A 426 4.65 -15.98 -9.23
C ALA A 426 6.09 -15.58 -8.88
N ARG A 427 6.66 -16.25 -7.88
CA ARG A 427 8.04 -16.11 -7.44
C ARG A 427 8.68 -17.46 -7.25
N ALA A 428 9.95 -17.58 -7.63
CA ALA A 428 10.77 -18.74 -7.42
C ALA A 428 12.26 -18.33 -7.38
N ALA A 429 13.09 -19.10 -6.72
CA ALA A 429 14.53 -18.85 -6.61
C ALA A 429 14.86 -17.41 -6.16
N GLY A 430 14.06 -16.88 -5.22
CA GLY A 430 14.25 -15.54 -4.65
C GLY A 430 13.90 -14.36 -5.56
N ARG A 431 13.37 -14.58 -6.78
CA ARG A 431 13.00 -13.54 -7.75
C ARG A 431 11.55 -13.63 -8.21
N GLU A 432 11.05 -12.55 -8.80
CA GLU A 432 9.75 -12.53 -9.47
C GLU A 432 9.87 -13.20 -10.85
N ILE A 433 8.85 -13.95 -11.24
CA ILE A 433 8.72 -14.59 -12.55
C ILE A 433 7.52 -14.00 -13.28
N LEU A 434 6.34 -14.06 -12.65
CA LEU A 434 5.15 -13.33 -13.11
C LEU A 434 4.90 -12.16 -12.20
N ILE A 435 4.78 -10.97 -12.80
CA ILE A 435 4.68 -9.71 -12.10
C ILE A 435 3.29 -9.10 -12.20
N ASP A 436 3.00 -8.18 -11.29
CA ASP A 436 1.95 -7.17 -11.43
C ASP A 436 2.59 -5.84 -11.88
N PRO A 437 1.92 -5.03 -12.71
CA PRO A 437 2.51 -3.80 -13.24
C PRO A 437 2.66 -2.69 -12.20
N GLY A 438 1.92 -2.74 -11.09
CA GLY A 438 1.92 -1.71 -10.06
C GLY A 438 1.11 -0.47 -10.43
N THR A 439 1.51 0.71 -9.90
CA THR A 439 0.79 1.97 -10.04
C THR A 439 1.73 3.09 -10.48
N PHE A 440 1.50 3.62 -11.67
CA PHE A 440 2.35 4.69 -12.21
C PHE A 440 1.88 6.09 -11.81
N THR A 441 0.59 6.38 -11.92
CA THR A 441 0.05 7.72 -11.69
C THR A 441 -1.40 7.69 -11.22
N TYR A 442 -1.84 8.77 -10.58
CA TYR A 442 -3.25 8.95 -10.22
C TYR A 442 -3.97 9.96 -11.12
N VAL A 443 -3.39 11.15 -11.33
CA VAL A 443 -4.08 12.25 -12.01
C VAL A 443 -3.28 12.86 -13.15
N ALA A 444 -1.96 12.69 -13.18
CA ALA A 444 -1.10 13.32 -14.19
C ALA A 444 -1.38 12.81 -15.60
N ASP A 445 -1.70 11.52 -15.75
CA ASP A 445 -2.06 10.90 -17.02
C ASP A 445 -3.23 9.92 -16.84
N PRO A 446 -4.46 10.34 -17.18
CA PRO A 446 -5.64 9.48 -17.07
C PRO A 446 -5.60 8.23 -17.97
N ALA A 447 -4.89 8.27 -19.10
CA ALA A 447 -4.75 7.13 -20.00
C ALA A 447 -3.84 6.07 -19.38
N GLU A 448 -2.67 6.47 -18.87
CA GLU A 448 -1.77 5.56 -18.14
C GLU A 448 -2.38 5.07 -16.84
N ARG A 449 -3.11 5.93 -16.08
CA ARG A 449 -3.87 5.48 -14.92
C ARG A 449 -4.81 4.32 -15.26
N ASN A 450 -5.58 4.45 -16.34
CA ASN A 450 -6.51 3.41 -16.77
C ASN A 450 -5.78 2.20 -17.37
N ARG A 451 -4.64 2.39 -18.05
CA ARG A 451 -3.80 1.30 -18.55
C ARG A 451 -3.31 0.40 -17.41
N PHE A 452 -2.66 0.98 -16.39
CA PHE A 452 -2.05 0.24 -15.28
C PHE A 452 -3.07 -0.52 -14.42
N ARG A 453 -4.30 -0.05 -14.33
CA ARG A 453 -5.37 -0.73 -13.58
C ARG A 453 -6.36 -1.52 -14.44
N GLY A 454 -6.14 -1.59 -15.76
CA GLY A 454 -6.98 -2.33 -16.70
C GLY A 454 -6.58 -3.80 -16.82
N SER A 455 -7.49 -4.65 -17.25
CA SER A 455 -7.28 -6.12 -17.26
C SER A 455 -6.12 -6.57 -18.13
N ALA A 456 -5.79 -5.85 -19.21
CA ALA A 456 -4.67 -6.17 -20.07
C ALA A 456 -3.29 -5.97 -19.43
N ALA A 457 -3.22 -5.27 -18.29
CA ALA A 457 -2.00 -5.05 -17.55
C ALA A 457 -1.72 -6.14 -16.49
N HIS A 458 -2.62 -7.10 -16.32
CA HIS A 458 -2.54 -8.13 -15.29
C HIS A 458 -2.58 -9.55 -15.91
N ASN A 459 -2.14 -10.54 -15.13
CA ASN A 459 -2.07 -11.95 -15.56
C ASN A 459 -3.47 -12.61 -15.54
N THR A 460 -4.38 -12.10 -16.36
CA THR A 460 -5.78 -12.54 -16.45
C THR A 460 -6.28 -12.53 -17.89
N VAL A 461 -7.59 -12.77 -18.10
CA VAL A 461 -8.22 -12.76 -19.42
C VAL A 461 -9.00 -11.48 -19.63
N ARG A 462 -8.84 -10.87 -20.81
CA ARG A 462 -9.67 -9.79 -21.33
C ARG A 462 -10.55 -10.31 -22.46
N ILE A 463 -11.82 -9.89 -22.51
CA ILE A 463 -12.82 -10.38 -23.47
C ILE A 463 -13.28 -9.21 -24.33
N ASP A 464 -13.20 -9.36 -25.67
CA ASP A 464 -13.59 -8.33 -26.68
C ASP A 464 -12.97 -6.95 -26.41
N GLY A 465 -11.73 -6.93 -25.91
CA GLY A 465 -11.04 -5.69 -25.56
C GLY A 465 -11.64 -4.96 -24.35
N ARG A 466 -12.57 -5.58 -23.60
CA ARG A 466 -13.23 -5.00 -22.43
C ARG A 466 -12.55 -5.39 -21.15
N ASP A 467 -12.30 -4.42 -20.28
CA ASP A 467 -11.85 -4.66 -18.92
C ASP A 467 -12.99 -5.24 -18.06
N GLN A 468 -12.65 -5.96 -17.00
CA GLN A 468 -13.61 -6.55 -16.04
C GLN A 468 -14.44 -5.50 -15.29
N ALA A 469 -13.94 -4.27 -15.21
CA ALA A 469 -14.58 -3.17 -14.51
C ALA A 469 -14.53 -1.88 -15.34
N ILE A 470 -15.50 -0.98 -15.14
CA ILE A 470 -15.59 0.30 -15.83
C ILE A 470 -15.15 1.44 -14.91
N PRO A 471 -14.07 2.18 -15.25
CA PRO A 471 -13.60 3.28 -14.44
C PRO A 471 -14.57 4.45 -14.38
N GLY A 472 -14.69 5.10 -13.22
CA GLY A 472 -15.51 6.28 -12.97
C GLY A 472 -14.71 7.49 -12.50
N GLY A 473 -13.42 7.56 -12.87
CA GLY A 473 -12.45 8.55 -12.41
C GLY A 473 -11.25 7.88 -11.76
N PRO A 474 -10.23 8.62 -11.28
CA PRO A 474 -8.97 8.04 -10.82
C PRO A 474 -9.12 7.11 -9.60
N PHE A 475 -10.13 7.33 -8.74
CA PHE A 475 -10.35 6.61 -7.48
C PHE A 475 -11.75 5.98 -7.39
N ARG A 476 -12.33 5.59 -8.53
CA ARG A 476 -13.69 5.04 -8.55
C ARG A 476 -13.89 4.08 -9.70
N TRP A 477 -14.70 3.04 -9.45
CA TRP A 477 -15.26 2.14 -10.43
C TRP A 477 -16.78 2.29 -10.49
N ASN A 478 -17.34 2.47 -11.70
CA ASN A 478 -18.80 2.57 -11.93
C ASN A 478 -19.44 1.20 -11.93
N HIS A 479 -18.77 0.22 -12.56
CA HIS A 479 -19.17 -1.18 -12.53
C HIS A 479 -18.01 -2.03 -12.05
N LYS A 480 -18.30 -3.01 -11.25
CA LYS A 480 -17.36 -4.00 -10.69
C LYS A 480 -17.86 -5.40 -11.02
N PRO A 481 -16.96 -6.37 -11.31
CA PRO A 481 -17.36 -7.74 -11.58
C PRO A 481 -17.92 -8.42 -10.33
N SER A 482 -18.72 -9.46 -10.54
CA SER A 482 -19.07 -10.42 -9.50
C SER A 482 -18.04 -11.53 -9.48
N VAL A 483 -17.63 -11.96 -8.28
CA VAL A 483 -16.60 -12.99 -8.10
C VAL A 483 -17.17 -14.12 -7.25
N THR A 484 -16.92 -15.35 -7.66
CA THR A 484 -17.30 -16.55 -6.90
C THR A 484 -16.11 -17.48 -6.82
N VAL A 485 -15.77 -17.92 -5.61
CA VAL A 485 -14.81 -18.98 -5.37
C VAL A 485 -15.59 -20.29 -5.23
N GLY A 486 -15.30 -21.25 -6.09
CA GLY A 486 -15.93 -22.56 -6.09
C GLY A 486 -15.26 -23.50 -5.11
N GLU A 487 -13.97 -23.73 -5.27
CA GLU A 487 -13.25 -24.72 -4.48
C GLU A 487 -11.79 -24.32 -4.21
N TRP A 488 -11.33 -24.62 -2.99
CA TRP A 488 -9.94 -24.56 -2.59
C TRP A 488 -9.52 -25.85 -1.91
N ILE A 489 -8.44 -26.47 -2.44
CA ILE A 489 -7.86 -27.69 -1.86
C ILE A 489 -6.35 -27.50 -1.71
N THR A 490 -5.78 -27.92 -0.59
CA THR A 490 -4.33 -27.97 -0.39
C THR A 490 -3.89 -29.32 0.14
N SER A 491 -2.75 -29.79 -0.35
CA SER A 491 -2.10 -31.02 0.09
C SER A 491 -0.58 -30.91 -0.03
N PRO A 492 0.20 -31.85 0.50
CA PRO A 492 1.65 -31.87 0.32
C PRO A 492 2.09 -31.95 -1.15
N GLN A 493 1.29 -32.53 -2.03
CA GLN A 493 1.64 -32.75 -3.44
C GLN A 493 1.10 -31.67 -4.37
N ARG A 494 -0.02 -31.01 -4.00
CA ARG A 494 -0.67 -30.04 -4.88
C ARG A 494 -1.61 -29.11 -4.14
N ASP A 495 -1.81 -27.92 -4.72
CA ASP A 495 -2.90 -27.03 -4.38
C ASP A 495 -3.83 -26.87 -5.58
N TYR A 496 -5.08 -26.54 -5.32
CA TYR A 496 -6.11 -26.31 -6.31
C TYR A 496 -6.98 -25.13 -5.94
N LEU A 497 -7.30 -24.29 -6.93
CA LEU A 497 -8.27 -23.20 -6.82
C LEU A 497 -9.17 -23.21 -8.05
N ASP A 498 -10.47 -23.09 -7.80
CA ASP A 498 -11.51 -22.85 -8.80
C ASP A 498 -12.25 -21.58 -8.46
N ALA A 499 -12.21 -20.59 -9.35
CA ALA A 499 -12.91 -19.33 -9.14
C ALA A 499 -13.41 -18.76 -10.47
N SER A 500 -14.45 -17.91 -10.39
CA SER A 500 -15.05 -17.27 -11.56
C SER A 500 -15.30 -15.78 -11.33
N CYS A 501 -15.26 -15.05 -12.45
CA CYS A 501 -15.49 -13.61 -12.52
C CYS A 501 -16.54 -13.34 -13.60
N ALA A 502 -17.67 -12.70 -13.23
CA ALA A 502 -18.74 -12.37 -14.15
C ALA A 502 -18.84 -10.86 -14.39
N TYR A 503 -18.81 -10.45 -15.67
CA TYR A 503 -18.94 -9.06 -16.08
C TYR A 503 -19.41 -8.94 -17.53
N ALA A 504 -20.15 -7.88 -17.85
CA ALA A 504 -20.60 -7.54 -19.22
C ALA A 504 -21.33 -8.70 -19.96
N GLY A 505 -21.98 -9.62 -19.25
CA GLY A 505 -22.64 -10.78 -19.80
C GLY A 505 -21.76 -12.02 -19.99
N PHE A 506 -20.47 -11.93 -19.69
CA PHE A 506 -19.51 -13.03 -19.73
C PHE A 506 -19.25 -13.59 -18.34
N THR A 507 -18.87 -14.87 -18.30
CA THR A 507 -18.31 -15.53 -17.13
C THR A 507 -16.95 -16.12 -17.48
N HIS A 508 -15.89 -15.56 -16.89
CA HIS A 508 -14.55 -16.11 -16.93
C HIS A 508 -14.34 -16.98 -15.70
N ARG A 509 -14.11 -18.28 -15.87
CA ARG A 509 -13.74 -19.24 -14.83
C ARG A 509 -12.28 -19.61 -14.99
N ARG A 510 -11.50 -19.51 -13.94
CA ARG A 510 -10.09 -19.92 -13.89
C ARG A 510 -9.93 -21.04 -12.88
N ARG A 511 -9.36 -22.15 -13.35
CA ARG A 511 -8.93 -23.28 -12.52
C ARG A 511 -7.41 -23.30 -12.48
N ILE A 512 -6.85 -23.37 -11.31
CA ILE A 512 -5.41 -23.31 -11.06
C ILE A 512 -5.01 -24.56 -10.28
N VAL A 513 -3.99 -25.27 -10.79
CA VAL A 513 -3.37 -26.41 -10.10
C VAL A 513 -1.89 -26.10 -9.92
N PHE A 514 -1.44 -26.03 -8.68
CA PHE A 514 -0.02 -25.98 -8.38
C PHE A 514 0.46 -27.38 -7.98
N VAL A 515 1.14 -28.05 -8.88
CA VAL A 515 1.80 -29.34 -8.63
C VAL A 515 3.17 -29.04 -8.01
N LYS A 516 3.26 -29.30 -6.73
CA LYS A 516 4.47 -29.00 -5.94
C LYS A 516 5.63 -29.89 -6.37
N PRO A 517 6.88 -29.37 -6.39
CA PRO A 517 7.24 -28.04 -5.86
C PRO A 517 7.16 -26.90 -6.89
N ALA A 518 7.02 -27.15 -8.21
CA ALA A 518 7.40 -26.12 -9.16
C ALA A 518 6.53 -26.00 -10.43
N LYS A 519 5.42 -26.73 -10.56
CA LYS A 519 4.63 -26.69 -11.81
C LYS A 519 3.24 -26.09 -11.59
N LEU A 520 2.97 -25.00 -12.26
CA LEU A 520 1.66 -24.35 -12.27
C LEU A 520 0.93 -24.67 -13.57
N ILE A 521 -0.32 -25.08 -13.45
CA ILE A 521 -1.24 -25.33 -14.57
C ILE A 521 -2.44 -24.41 -14.39
N VAL A 522 -2.79 -23.67 -15.44
CA VAL A 522 -3.94 -22.75 -15.46
C VAL A 522 -4.85 -23.13 -16.61
N LEU A 523 -6.15 -23.30 -16.32
CA LEU A 523 -7.20 -23.48 -17.31
C LEU A 523 -8.21 -22.35 -17.16
N ASP A 524 -8.33 -21.53 -18.19
CA ASP A 524 -9.37 -20.53 -18.36
C ASP A 524 -10.50 -21.04 -19.24
N THR A 525 -11.72 -20.86 -18.79
CA THR A 525 -12.94 -21.12 -19.54
C THR A 525 -13.75 -19.84 -19.57
N VAL A 526 -14.21 -19.43 -20.75
CA VAL A 526 -15.08 -18.27 -20.91
C VAL A 526 -16.40 -18.72 -21.51
N ASP A 527 -17.49 -18.37 -20.81
CA ASP A 527 -18.87 -18.51 -21.26
C ASP A 527 -19.50 -17.12 -21.46
N GLY A 528 -20.51 -17.04 -22.35
CA GLY A 528 -21.17 -15.76 -22.60
C GLY A 528 -22.22 -15.81 -23.70
N PRO A 529 -22.58 -14.65 -24.26
CA PRO A 529 -23.53 -14.53 -25.35
C PRO A 529 -23.12 -15.35 -26.58
N PRO A 530 -24.06 -15.80 -27.42
CA PRO A 530 -23.73 -16.45 -28.69
C PRO A 530 -23.04 -15.47 -29.66
N GLY A 531 -22.14 -16.00 -30.50
CA GLY A 531 -21.35 -15.24 -31.46
C GLY A 531 -19.87 -15.50 -31.33
N ASP A 532 -19.09 -14.92 -32.23
CA ASP A 532 -17.63 -14.99 -32.18
C ASP A 532 -17.08 -13.91 -31.25
N HIS A 533 -16.22 -14.31 -30.36
CA HIS A 533 -15.58 -13.46 -29.38
C HIS A 533 -14.06 -13.53 -29.47
N THR A 534 -13.37 -12.47 -29.02
CA THR A 534 -11.91 -12.42 -28.93
C THR A 534 -11.51 -12.48 -27.47
N LEU A 535 -10.77 -13.55 -27.11
CA LEU A 535 -10.23 -13.76 -25.77
C LEU A 535 -8.73 -13.49 -25.79
N GLU A 536 -8.24 -12.68 -24.87
CA GLU A 536 -6.83 -12.35 -24.75
C GLU A 536 -6.36 -12.72 -23.33
N GLN A 537 -5.46 -13.68 -23.21
CA GLN A 537 -4.83 -14.08 -21.95
C GLN A 537 -3.45 -13.44 -21.87
N PHE A 538 -3.17 -12.69 -20.82
CA PHE A 538 -1.91 -11.95 -20.63
C PHE A 538 -1.06 -12.58 -19.54
N TRP A 539 0.29 -12.53 -19.75
CA TRP A 539 1.31 -13.04 -18.84
C TRP A 539 2.48 -12.07 -18.79
N HIS A 540 2.54 -11.27 -17.72
CA HIS A 540 3.56 -10.23 -17.50
C HIS A 540 4.77 -10.81 -16.81
N LEU A 541 5.97 -10.58 -17.36
CA LEU A 541 7.22 -11.20 -16.96
C LEU A 541 8.16 -10.15 -16.34
N ASP A 542 8.96 -10.56 -15.34
CA ASP A 542 10.04 -9.72 -14.82
C ASP A 542 11.20 -9.65 -15.82
N GLY A 543 11.58 -10.76 -16.46
CA GLY A 543 12.59 -10.85 -17.51
C GLY A 543 12.08 -11.57 -18.75
N THR A 544 12.62 -11.22 -19.92
CA THR A 544 12.26 -11.86 -21.21
C THR A 544 12.64 -13.35 -21.26
N GLU A 545 13.67 -13.76 -20.52
CA GLU A 545 14.10 -15.15 -20.38
C GLU A 545 13.05 -16.04 -19.72
N ASP A 546 12.18 -15.48 -18.91
CA ASP A 546 11.11 -16.22 -18.25
C ASP A 546 10.00 -16.67 -19.23
N ALA A 547 9.96 -16.14 -20.45
CA ALA A 547 9.06 -16.60 -21.50
C ALA A 547 9.25 -18.09 -21.81
N ALA A 548 10.48 -18.61 -21.72
CA ALA A 548 10.78 -20.02 -21.96
C ALA A 548 10.19 -20.97 -20.90
N ARG A 549 9.77 -20.44 -19.75
CA ARG A 549 9.11 -21.19 -18.68
C ARG A 549 7.63 -21.45 -18.95
N LEU A 550 7.04 -20.73 -19.91
CA LEU A 550 5.61 -20.78 -20.22
C LEU A 550 5.34 -21.58 -21.49
N SER A 551 4.32 -22.40 -21.42
CA SER A 551 3.76 -23.12 -22.55
C SER A 551 2.25 -22.93 -22.60
N PHE A 552 1.67 -22.84 -23.82
CA PHE A 552 0.28 -22.47 -24.03
C PHE A 552 -0.45 -23.44 -24.98
N SER A 553 -1.78 -23.51 -24.85
CA SER A 553 -2.64 -24.27 -25.74
C SER A 553 -2.85 -23.64 -27.13
N ALA A 554 -2.46 -22.37 -27.29
CA ALA A 554 -2.50 -21.64 -28.55
C ALA A 554 -1.24 -20.78 -28.67
N PRO A 555 -0.89 -20.28 -29.88
CA PRO A 555 0.29 -19.44 -30.07
C PRO A 555 0.28 -18.19 -29.21
N ALA A 556 1.42 -17.89 -28.61
CA ALA A 556 1.63 -16.67 -27.84
C ALA A 556 2.51 -15.70 -28.64
N GLU A 557 2.22 -14.43 -28.52
CA GLU A 557 3.03 -13.35 -29.07
C GLU A 557 3.63 -12.49 -27.94
N VAL A 558 4.83 -11.98 -28.15
CA VAL A 558 5.46 -11.03 -27.25
C VAL A 558 4.86 -9.65 -27.49
N VAL A 559 4.38 -9.00 -26.43
CA VAL A 559 3.83 -7.65 -26.51
C VAL A 559 4.56 -6.74 -25.52
N GLU A 560 4.64 -5.45 -25.87
CA GLU A 560 5.17 -4.44 -24.97
C GLU A 560 4.30 -4.32 -23.72
N ALA A 561 4.94 -4.30 -22.58
CA ALA A 561 4.32 -4.02 -21.30
C ALA A 561 5.11 -2.93 -20.57
N ARG A 562 4.56 -2.47 -19.46
CA ARG A 562 5.18 -1.46 -18.60
C ARG A 562 5.01 -1.86 -17.16
N ARG A 563 5.98 -1.48 -16.34
CA ARG A 563 5.96 -1.69 -14.89
C ARG A 563 6.26 -0.38 -14.16
N SER A 564 5.66 -0.21 -13.02
CA SER A 564 5.91 0.89 -12.08
C SER A 564 6.18 0.30 -10.70
N ARG A 565 7.43 0.25 -10.30
CA ARG A 565 7.85 -0.21 -8.96
C ARG A 565 7.66 0.86 -7.90
N ALA A 566 7.49 2.11 -8.33
CA ALA A 566 7.19 3.25 -7.47
C ALA A 566 6.36 4.27 -8.24
N LEU A 567 5.46 4.96 -7.56
CA LEU A 567 4.64 6.02 -8.16
C LEU A 567 5.53 7.05 -8.88
N CYS A 568 5.10 7.55 -10.02
CA CYS A 568 5.82 8.47 -10.91
C CYS A 568 7.07 7.89 -11.60
N SER A 569 7.37 6.59 -11.42
CA SER A 569 8.46 5.90 -12.11
C SER A 569 7.89 4.79 -12.98
N MET A 570 8.37 4.69 -14.21
CA MET A 570 7.90 3.68 -15.18
C MET A 570 9.08 3.09 -15.93
N GLU A 571 9.09 1.77 -16.05
CA GLU A 571 10.10 1.00 -16.77
C GLU A 571 9.46 0.10 -17.83
N PRO A 572 10.15 -0.22 -18.92
CA PRO A 572 9.72 -1.23 -19.87
C PRO A 572 9.59 -2.60 -19.19
N ALA A 573 8.59 -3.35 -19.60
CA ALA A 573 8.39 -4.75 -19.20
C ALA A 573 7.96 -5.56 -20.43
N THR A 574 7.91 -6.88 -20.28
CA THR A 574 7.50 -7.80 -21.33
C THR A 574 6.24 -8.54 -20.90
N ALA A 575 5.31 -8.74 -21.83
CA ALA A 575 4.21 -9.66 -21.63
C ALA A 575 4.07 -10.61 -22.81
N LEU A 576 3.54 -11.80 -22.52
CA LEU A 576 3.05 -12.72 -23.54
C LEU A 576 1.54 -12.59 -23.63
N ARG A 577 1.02 -12.52 -24.85
CA ARG A 577 -0.41 -12.50 -25.14
C ARG A 577 -0.80 -13.73 -25.96
N VAL A 578 -1.76 -14.50 -25.46
CA VAL A 578 -2.40 -15.59 -26.17
C VAL A 578 -3.78 -15.11 -26.63
N THR A 579 -4.06 -15.17 -27.93
CA THR A 579 -5.34 -14.76 -28.49
C THR A 579 -6.09 -15.94 -29.07
N VAL A 580 -7.34 -16.13 -28.62
CA VAL A 580 -8.28 -17.13 -29.17
C VAL A 580 -9.51 -16.40 -29.70
N ARG A 581 -9.97 -16.78 -30.89
CA ARG A 581 -11.18 -16.24 -31.52
C ARG A 581 -12.14 -17.36 -31.88
N GLY A 582 -13.42 -17.16 -31.64
CA GLY A 582 -14.47 -18.13 -31.98
C GLY A 582 -15.68 -18.04 -31.05
N PRO A 583 -16.59 -18.99 -31.21
CA PRO A 583 -17.80 -19.07 -30.38
C PRO A 583 -17.44 -19.49 -28.94
N LEU A 584 -18.34 -19.19 -28.01
CA LEU A 584 -18.27 -19.60 -26.61
C LEU A 584 -19.13 -20.87 -26.39
N PRO A 585 -18.79 -21.75 -25.42
CA PRO A 585 -17.66 -21.63 -24.51
C PRO A 585 -16.31 -21.87 -25.17
N ALA A 586 -15.27 -21.14 -24.75
CA ALA A 586 -13.92 -21.29 -25.24
C ALA A 586 -12.93 -21.50 -24.08
N HIS A 587 -11.84 -22.22 -24.36
CA HIS A 587 -10.86 -22.62 -23.37
C HIS A 587 -9.45 -22.16 -23.76
N MET A 588 -8.67 -21.78 -22.76
CA MET A 588 -7.23 -21.48 -22.88
C MET A 588 -6.48 -22.16 -21.74
N ALA A 589 -5.36 -22.77 -22.05
CA ALA A 589 -4.52 -23.39 -21.04
C ALA A 589 -3.10 -22.84 -21.07
N ALA A 590 -2.49 -22.73 -19.89
CA ALA A 590 -1.09 -22.37 -19.72
C ALA A 590 -0.43 -23.25 -18.68
N VAL A 591 0.86 -23.53 -18.88
CA VAL A 591 1.72 -24.21 -17.91
C VAL A 591 2.94 -23.34 -17.67
N LEU A 592 3.25 -23.08 -16.39
CA LEU A 592 4.47 -22.39 -15.97
C LEU A 592 5.35 -23.36 -15.19
N ASP A 593 6.60 -23.49 -15.60
CA ASP A 593 7.64 -24.24 -14.90
C ASP A 593 8.48 -23.31 -14.03
N LEU A 594 8.33 -23.43 -12.73
CA LEU A 594 9.00 -22.63 -11.70
C LEU A 594 10.27 -23.31 -11.15
N SER A 595 10.68 -24.44 -11.70
CA SER A 595 11.91 -25.12 -11.29
C SER A 595 13.15 -24.27 -11.55
N GLU A 596 14.25 -24.52 -10.83
CA GLU A 596 15.54 -23.84 -11.05
C GLU A 596 16.07 -24.05 -12.46
N SER A 597 15.84 -25.24 -13.00
CA SER A 597 16.22 -25.62 -14.37
C SER A 597 14.98 -26.07 -15.13
N PRO A 598 14.23 -25.13 -15.74
CA PRO A 598 13.06 -25.46 -16.49
C PRO A 598 13.40 -26.38 -17.67
N ALA A 599 12.52 -27.33 -17.93
CA ALA A 599 12.69 -28.26 -19.06
C ALA A 599 12.82 -27.48 -20.36
N SER A 600 13.81 -27.80 -21.17
CA SER A 600 14.02 -27.17 -22.47
C SER A 600 12.95 -27.58 -23.46
N GLY A 601 12.25 -26.58 -24.00
CA GLY A 601 11.26 -26.74 -25.08
C GLY A 601 9.81 -26.67 -24.61
N PRO A 602 8.90 -26.25 -25.51
CA PRO A 602 7.48 -26.11 -25.18
C PRO A 602 6.87 -27.50 -24.91
N LEU A 603 6.08 -27.56 -23.83
CA LEU A 603 5.23 -28.72 -23.57
C LEU A 603 4.04 -28.67 -24.53
N GLU A 604 3.69 -29.81 -25.13
CA GLU A 604 2.47 -29.90 -25.91
C GLU A 604 1.27 -29.82 -24.97
N ILE A 605 0.48 -28.76 -25.10
CA ILE A 605 -0.74 -28.53 -24.31
C ILE A 605 -1.92 -28.59 -25.27
N ARG A 606 -2.86 -29.49 -24.99
CA ARG A 606 -4.14 -29.56 -25.67
C ARG A 606 -5.25 -29.45 -24.66
N SER A 607 -6.25 -28.62 -24.94
CA SER A 607 -7.49 -28.59 -24.17
C SER A 607 -8.57 -29.36 -24.95
N ASP A 608 -9.26 -30.26 -24.25
CA ASP A 608 -10.42 -30.97 -24.76
C ASP A 608 -11.53 -30.85 -23.72
N GLY A 609 -12.38 -29.83 -23.90
CA GLY A 609 -13.41 -29.46 -22.93
C GLY A 609 -12.80 -29.19 -21.55
N ASP A 610 -13.19 -29.99 -20.56
CA ASP A 610 -12.69 -29.89 -19.19
C ASP A 610 -11.34 -30.59 -18.94
N ALA A 611 -10.73 -31.18 -19.97
CA ALA A 611 -9.45 -31.88 -19.86
C ALA A 611 -8.30 -31.08 -20.44
N ILE A 612 -7.15 -31.07 -19.76
CA ILE A 612 -5.88 -30.54 -20.26
C ILE A 612 -4.90 -31.69 -20.44
N LEU A 613 -4.35 -31.82 -21.65
CA LEU A 613 -3.25 -32.70 -21.95
C LEU A 613 -1.94 -31.94 -21.91
N VAL A 614 -1.03 -32.31 -21.02
CA VAL A 614 0.30 -31.69 -20.90
C VAL A 614 1.34 -32.74 -21.29
N GLY A 615 1.96 -32.59 -22.43
CA GLY A 615 2.83 -33.58 -23.02
C GLY A 615 2.04 -34.84 -23.42
N ARG A 616 2.59 -36.05 -23.11
CA ARG A 616 1.90 -37.30 -23.33
C ARG A 616 0.99 -37.76 -22.19
N THR A 617 0.81 -36.94 -21.17
CA THR A 617 0.05 -37.27 -19.95
C THR A 617 -1.26 -36.51 -19.92
N PRO A 618 -2.41 -37.16 -19.98
CA PRO A 618 -3.71 -36.51 -19.83
C PRO A 618 -3.92 -36.04 -18.38
N TRP A 619 -4.33 -34.81 -18.22
CA TRP A 619 -4.78 -34.21 -16.97
C TRP A 619 -6.26 -33.87 -17.11
N SER A 620 -7.13 -34.61 -16.43
CA SER A 620 -8.58 -34.37 -16.49
C SER A 620 -9.01 -33.59 -15.24
N ALA A 621 -9.83 -32.57 -15.42
CA ALA A 621 -10.39 -31.74 -14.38
C ALA A 621 -11.91 -31.98 -14.19
N SER A 622 -12.38 -33.21 -14.34
CA SER A 622 -13.80 -33.54 -14.20
C SER A 622 -14.13 -34.19 -12.86
N GLY A 623 -15.07 -33.58 -12.13
CA GLY A 623 -15.73 -34.08 -10.92
C GLY A 623 -15.06 -33.80 -9.58
N PRO A 624 -15.84 -33.63 -8.49
CA PRO A 624 -15.32 -33.51 -7.12
C PRO A 624 -15.07 -34.91 -6.51
N PRO A 625 -13.98 -35.13 -5.74
CA PRO A 625 -12.75 -34.36 -5.75
C PRO A 625 -11.87 -34.78 -6.94
N PHE A 626 -11.25 -33.81 -7.61
CA PHE A 626 -10.40 -34.02 -8.78
C PHE A 626 -9.54 -35.28 -8.69
N ARG A 627 -9.86 -36.30 -9.46
CA ARG A 627 -8.97 -37.42 -9.68
C ARG A 627 -8.08 -37.12 -10.88
N PHE A 628 -6.88 -36.63 -10.64
CA PHE A 628 -5.83 -36.70 -11.64
C PHE A 628 -5.43 -38.18 -11.80
N SER A 629 -5.95 -38.85 -12.79
CA SER A 629 -5.47 -40.19 -13.14
C SER A 629 -4.33 -40.02 -14.14
N ARG A 630 -3.12 -40.51 -13.79
CA ARG A 630 -2.15 -40.92 -14.82
C ARG A 630 -2.79 -42.07 -15.55
N LYS A 631 -3.21 -41.86 -16.79
CA LYS A 631 -3.48 -42.98 -17.71
C LYS A 631 -2.20 -43.39 -18.38
#